data_5710978832cc3ee55324cfc40bf3921e
#
_entry.id   5710978832cc3ee55324cfc40bf3921e
#
_cell.length_a   1.000
_cell.length_b   1.000
_cell.length_c   1.000
_cell.angle_alpha   90.00
_cell.angle_beta   90.00
_cell.angle_gamma   90.00
#
_symmetry.space_group_name_H-M   'P 1'
#
loop_
_entity.id
_entity.type
_entity.pdbx_description
1 polymer ?
#
loop_
_entity_poly.entity_id
_entity_poly.type
_entity_poly.pdbx_seq_one_letter_code
_entity_poly.pdbx_strand_id
1 'polypeptide(L)'
;MGYKVGMTGDGVNDAPALKTADVGIAVEGSTDAAKAAAAIVLTKPGLSTIVHSILISRKIFARIRNFVFYRIAATLQVRKPLSSLEGYIFHSSYLSRC
;
A
#
# COMPACT_ATOMS: atom_id res chain seq x y z
N MET A 1 10.14 9.22 16.66
CA MET A 1 10.40 7.78 16.48
C MET A 1 9.53 7.29 15.33
N GLY A 2 10.08 6.52 14.41
CA GLY A 2 9.41 6.15 13.15
C GLY A 2 8.42 4.97 13.21
N TYR A 3 7.78 4.72 14.36
CA TYR A 3 6.81 3.62 14.49
C TYR A 3 5.40 4.07 14.10
N LYS A 4 4.68 3.22 13.37
CA LYS A 4 3.25 3.36 13.14
C LYS A 4 2.48 2.72 14.28
N VAL A 5 1.55 3.47 14.86
CA VAL A 5 0.80 3.07 16.05
C VAL A 5 -0.65 2.76 15.68
N GLY A 6 -1.10 1.55 16.02
CA GLY A 6 -2.50 1.16 16.00
C GLY A 6 -3.09 1.25 17.40
N MET A 7 -4.31 1.73 17.53
CA MET A 7 -5.04 1.82 18.80
C MET A 7 -6.44 1.28 18.67
N THR A 8 -6.90 0.54 19.69
CA THR A 8 -8.27 0.09 19.80
C THR A 8 -8.99 0.83 20.93
N GLY A 9 -10.27 1.11 20.76
CA GLY A 9 -11.09 1.77 21.77
C GLY A 9 -12.57 1.53 21.54
N ASP A 10 -13.36 1.73 22.59
CA ASP A 10 -14.81 1.47 22.60
C ASP A 10 -15.64 2.67 23.11
N GLY A 11 -15.03 3.62 23.79
CA GLY A 11 -15.72 4.71 24.47
C GLY A 11 -15.48 6.10 23.89
N VAL A 12 -16.27 7.06 24.37
CA VAL A 12 -16.14 8.47 24.00
C VAL A 12 -14.78 9.03 24.41
N ASN A 13 -14.23 8.57 25.54
CA ASN A 13 -12.92 9.01 26.04
C ASN A 13 -11.76 8.57 25.14
N ASP A 14 -11.96 7.52 24.34
CA ASP A 14 -10.95 6.99 23.42
C ASP A 14 -10.96 7.72 22.06
N ALA A 15 -12.02 8.46 21.74
CA ALA A 15 -12.16 9.13 20.45
C ALA A 15 -10.99 10.05 20.09
N PRO A 16 -10.46 10.91 20.97
CA PRO A 16 -9.29 11.73 20.65
C PRO A 16 -8.05 10.90 20.34
N ALA A 17 -7.81 9.82 21.08
CA ALA A 17 -6.68 8.92 20.89
C ALA A 17 -6.82 8.09 19.61
N LEU A 18 -8.02 7.61 19.28
CA LEU A 18 -8.30 6.91 18.02
C LEU A 18 -8.07 7.81 16.79
N LYS A 19 -8.40 9.09 16.92
CA LYS A 19 -8.17 10.07 15.85
C LYS A 19 -6.69 10.41 15.67
N THR A 20 -5.92 10.39 16.74
CA THR A 20 -4.48 10.72 16.73
C THR A 20 -3.62 9.54 16.29
N ALA A 21 -4.05 8.31 16.53
CA ALA A 21 -3.34 7.10 16.11
C ALA A 21 -3.21 7.01 14.59
N ASP A 22 -2.15 6.38 14.10
CA ASP A 22 -1.99 6.10 12.66
C ASP A 22 -3.11 5.19 12.14
N VAL A 23 -3.58 4.24 12.97
CA VAL A 23 -4.74 3.38 12.70
C VAL A 23 -5.59 3.28 13.97
N GLY A 24 -6.68 4.03 14.03
CA GLY A 24 -7.69 3.92 15.08
C GLY A 24 -8.70 2.82 14.72
N ILE A 25 -9.01 1.92 15.66
CA ILE A 25 -9.93 0.79 15.48
C ILE A 25 -11.00 0.86 16.55
N ALA A 26 -12.26 1.06 16.15
CA ALA A 26 -13.41 0.94 17.03
C ALA A 26 -13.86 -0.52 17.10
N VAL A 27 -14.01 -1.04 18.31
CA VAL A 27 -14.49 -2.41 18.51
C VAL A 27 -16.00 -2.51 18.33
N GLU A 28 -16.51 -3.74 18.23
CA GLU A 28 -17.95 -3.97 18.19
C GLU A 28 -18.63 -3.41 19.45
N GLY A 29 -19.80 -2.79 19.29
CA GLY A 29 -20.53 -2.18 20.40
C GLY A 29 -19.97 -0.85 20.89
N SER A 30 -18.95 -0.30 20.25
CA SER A 30 -18.39 1.01 20.56
C SER A 30 -19.39 2.14 20.33
N THR A 31 -19.18 3.26 21.02
CA THR A 31 -20.01 4.48 20.89
C THR A 31 -19.87 5.09 19.48
N ASP A 32 -20.88 5.86 19.06
CA ASP A 32 -20.85 6.56 17.76
C ASP A 32 -19.68 7.53 17.66
N ALA A 33 -19.28 8.15 18.77
CA ALA A 33 -18.10 9.02 18.81
C ALA A 33 -16.81 8.26 18.53
N ALA A 34 -16.64 7.07 19.09
CA ALA A 34 -15.49 6.20 18.82
C ALA A 34 -15.49 5.73 17.36
N LYS A 35 -16.65 5.31 16.84
CA LYS A 35 -16.79 4.90 15.42
C LYS A 35 -16.46 6.03 14.45
N ALA A 36 -16.91 7.25 14.75
CA ALA A 36 -16.62 8.41 13.90
C ALA A 36 -15.13 8.81 13.90
N ALA A 37 -14.42 8.57 15.00
CA ALA A 37 -13.01 8.87 15.14
C ALA A 37 -12.07 7.77 14.59
N ALA A 38 -12.58 6.56 14.41
CA ALA A 38 -11.81 5.40 13.99
C ALA A 38 -11.69 5.30 12.45
N ALA A 39 -10.55 4.79 11.99
CA ALA A 39 -10.35 4.44 10.58
C ALA A 39 -10.98 3.08 10.22
N ILE A 40 -11.09 2.19 11.19
CA ILE A 40 -11.66 0.85 11.03
C ILE A 40 -12.70 0.62 12.12
N VAL A 41 -13.85 0.05 11.76
CA VAL A 41 -14.90 -0.34 12.70
C VAL A 41 -15.09 -1.86 12.60
N LEU A 42 -14.94 -2.56 13.72
CA LEU A 42 -15.17 -4.00 13.80
C LEU A 42 -16.66 -4.29 13.95
N THR A 43 -17.17 -5.22 13.16
CA THR A 43 -18.57 -5.68 13.18
C THR A 43 -18.75 -6.99 13.91
N LYS A 44 -17.67 -7.64 14.31
CA LYS A 44 -17.67 -8.89 15.05
C LYS A 44 -16.88 -8.75 16.36
N PRO A 45 -17.29 -9.46 17.42
CA PRO A 45 -16.57 -9.42 18.69
C PRO A 45 -15.18 -10.04 18.57
N GLY A 46 -14.25 -9.51 19.35
CA GLY A 46 -12.91 -10.03 19.51
C GLY A 46 -11.86 -9.38 18.60
N LEU A 47 -10.61 -9.50 19.01
CA LEU A 47 -9.44 -8.93 18.36
C LEU A 47 -8.86 -9.84 17.26
N SER A 48 -9.34 -11.06 17.11
CA SER A 48 -8.90 -12.03 16.09
C SER A 48 -9.08 -11.49 14.67
N THR A 49 -10.13 -10.71 14.44
CA THR A 49 -10.37 -10.04 13.14
C THR A 49 -9.27 -9.07 12.78
N ILE A 50 -8.67 -8.39 13.76
CA ILE A 50 -7.53 -7.47 13.52
C ILE A 50 -6.31 -8.25 13.03
N VAL A 51 -5.98 -9.36 13.69
CA VAL A 51 -4.86 -10.22 13.28
C VAL A 51 -5.07 -10.74 11.85
N HIS A 52 -6.28 -11.19 11.54
CA HIS A 52 -6.62 -11.65 10.20
C HIS A 52 -6.50 -10.53 9.16
N SER A 53 -6.94 -9.33 9.48
CA SER A 53 -6.82 -8.15 8.62
C SER A 53 -5.36 -7.79 8.34
N ILE A 54 -4.48 -7.86 9.35
CA ILE A 54 -3.04 -7.64 9.20
C ILE A 54 -2.42 -8.67 8.24
N LEU A 55 -2.78 -9.94 8.39
CA LEU A 55 -2.28 -10.99 7.51
C LEU A 55 -2.72 -10.80 6.05
N ILE A 56 -3.99 -10.44 5.84
CA ILE A 56 -4.51 -10.14 4.49
C ILE A 56 -3.80 -8.92 3.91
N SER A 57 -3.65 -7.85 4.67
CA SER A 57 -2.98 -6.62 4.24
C SER A 57 -1.54 -6.90 3.79
N ARG A 58 -0.80 -7.70 4.55
CA ARG A 58 0.56 -8.11 4.16
C ARG A 58 0.59 -8.87 2.82
N LYS A 59 -0.38 -9.76 2.59
CA LYS A 59 -0.51 -10.47 1.30
C LYS A 59 -0.82 -9.51 0.15
N ILE A 60 -1.69 -8.54 0.37
CA ILE A 60 -2.03 -7.51 -0.62
C ILE A 60 -0.79 -6.68 -0.97
N PHE A 61 -0.07 -6.18 0.03
CA PHE A 61 1.15 -5.40 -0.20
C PHE A 61 2.25 -6.19 -0.91
N ALA A 62 2.40 -7.48 -0.58
CA ALA A 62 3.35 -8.35 -1.29
C ALA A 62 2.98 -8.47 -2.78
N ARG A 63 1.69 -8.62 -3.11
CA ARG A 63 1.20 -8.66 -4.50
C ARG A 63 1.44 -7.34 -5.23
N ILE A 64 1.12 -6.21 -4.59
CA ILE A 64 1.35 -4.87 -5.16
C ILE A 64 2.83 -4.66 -5.45
N ARG A 65 3.70 -5.00 -4.51
CA ARG A 65 5.15 -4.90 -4.68
C ARG A 65 5.64 -5.74 -5.87
N ASN A 66 5.21 -6.99 -5.96
CA ASN A 66 5.59 -7.88 -7.06
C ASN A 66 5.08 -7.34 -8.41
N PHE A 67 3.86 -6.80 -8.44
CA PHE A 67 3.31 -6.17 -9.64
C PHE A 67 4.13 -4.95 -10.07
N VAL A 68 4.50 -4.08 -9.13
CA VAL A 68 5.33 -2.89 -9.41
C VAL A 68 6.70 -3.31 -9.96
N PHE A 69 7.36 -4.29 -9.33
CA PHE A 69 8.64 -4.82 -9.83
C PHE A 69 8.52 -5.40 -11.23
N TYR A 70 7.46 -6.18 -11.49
CA TYR A 70 7.20 -6.72 -12.82
C TYR A 70 7.02 -5.62 -13.86
N ARG A 71 6.24 -4.58 -13.55
CA ARG A 71 6.01 -3.45 -14.47
C ARG A 71 7.29 -2.67 -14.75
N ILE A 72 8.10 -2.40 -13.74
CA ILE A 72 9.39 -1.73 -13.91
C ILE A 72 10.32 -2.58 -14.78
N ALA A 73 10.45 -3.88 -14.49
CA ALA A 73 11.28 -4.80 -15.27
C ALA A 73 10.83 -4.87 -16.73
N ALA A 74 9.52 -4.99 -16.99
CA ALA A 74 8.96 -5.01 -18.33
C ALA A 74 9.25 -3.70 -19.09
N THR A 75 9.12 -2.54 -18.43
CA THR A 75 9.43 -1.24 -19.03
C THR A 75 10.90 -1.11 -19.40
N LEU A 76 11.81 -1.57 -18.55
CA LEU A 76 13.25 -1.57 -18.82
C LEU A 76 13.63 -2.53 -19.95
N GLN A 77 12.97 -3.69 -20.03
CA GLN A 77 13.19 -4.64 -21.12
C GLN A 77 12.79 -4.08 -22.49
N VAL A 78 11.68 -3.36 -22.56
CA VAL A 78 11.23 -2.74 -23.81
C VAL A 78 12.15 -1.59 -24.21
N ARG A 79 12.64 -0.81 -23.27
CA ARG A 79 13.49 0.36 -23.54
C ARG A 79 14.87 -0.03 -24.09
N LYS A 80 15.45 -1.12 -23.61
CA LYS A 80 16.78 -1.59 -24.06
C LYS A 80 16.83 -1.91 -25.57
N PRO A 81 15.93 -2.75 -26.12
CA PRO A 81 15.97 -3.02 -27.56
C PRO A 81 15.64 -1.80 -28.42
N LEU A 82 14.77 -0.89 -27.95
CA LEU A 82 14.47 0.34 -28.70
C LEU A 82 15.70 1.25 -28.80
N SER A 83 16.45 1.47 -27.72
CA SER A 83 17.66 2.29 -27.75
C SER A 83 18.77 1.68 -28.60
N SER A 84 18.87 0.35 -28.63
CA SER A 84 19.80 -0.37 -29.52
C SER A 84 19.40 -0.24 -30.99
N LEU A 85 18.10 -0.25 -31.27
CA LEU A 85 17.57 -0.07 -32.62
C LEU A 85 17.82 1.35 -33.16
N GLU A 86 17.60 2.36 -32.31
CA GLU A 86 17.91 3.76 -32.65
C GLU A 86 19.39 3.96 -32.93
N GLY A 87 20.28 3.37 -32.13
CA GLY A 87 21.71 3.38 -32.36
C GLY A 87 22.10 2.70 -33.67
N TYR A 88 21.46 1.57 -34.01
CA TYR A 88 21.72 0.87 -35.27
C TYR A 88 21.22 1.64 -36.48
N ILE A 89 20.05 2.25 -36.42
CA ILE A 89 19.48 3.09 -37.49
C ILE A 89 20.35 4.32 -37.71
N PHE A 90 20.79 4.96 -36.62
CA PHE A 90 21.68 6.15 -36.73
C PHE A 90 23.04 5.79 -37.35
N HIS A 91 23.62 4.67 -36.95
CA HIS A 91 24.88 4.18 -37.49
C HIS A 91 24.76 3.80 -38.97
N SER A 92 23.69 3.11 -39.35
CA SER A 92 23.42 2.74 -40.74
C SER A 92 23.20 3.97 -41.64
N SER A 93 22.48 4.98 -41.13
CA SER A 93 22.24 6.24 -41.86
C SER A 93 23.52 7.06 -42.06
N TYR A 94 24.49 6.95 -41.17
CA TYR A 94 25.77 7.63 -41.27
C TYR A 94 26.68 6.97 -42.30
N LEU A 95 26.70 5.64 -42.35
CA LEU A 95 27.49 4.87 -43.34
C LEU A 95 26.94 4.98 -44.76
N SER A 96 25.65 5.19 -44.95
CA SER A 96 25.06 5.34 -46.28
C SER A 96 25.25 6.72 -46.90
N ARG A 97 25.83 7.69 -46.17
CA ARG A 97 26.15 9.04 -46.65
C ARG A 97 27.65 9.24 -46.94
N CYS A 98 28.45 8.25 -46.64
CA CYS A 98 29.86 8.18 -47.08
C CYS A 98 30.02 7.27 -48.28
#